data_becc60e31845f744bacfae5890569cf1
#
_entry.id   becc60e31845f744bacfae5890569cf1
#
_cell.length_a   1.000
_cell.length_b   1.000
_cell.length_c   1.000
_cell.angle_alpha   90.00
_cell.angle_beta   90.00
_cell.angle_gamma   90.00
#
_symmetry.space_group_name_H-M   'P 1'
#
loop_
_entity.id
_entity.type
_entity.pdbx_description
1 polymer ?
#
loop_
_entity_poly.entity_id
_entity_poly.type
_entity_poly.pdbx_seq_one_letter_code
_entity_poly.pdbx_strand_id
1 'polypeptide(L)'
;NDRLAPALDGGTLWLEGRIVGLPEHAEGAQRFQLEDVSSRRAKLPQRLRLGWYDGPEVHAGERWRLAVKLKRPRGLVNPHGFDYEAWLLAQRIGATGNVKAGQLQQPAGGTASWRDALRERLLRAPAQGRAGAIAALVLGDDSGLSSADWQVLQDTGTVHLLVISGQHI
;
A
#
# COMPACT_ATOMS: atom_id res chain seq x y z
N ASN A 1 18.03 8.61 -10.10
CA ASN A 1 17.07 9.29 -9.19
C ASN A 1 15.66 8.88 -9.56
N ASP A 2 15.08 7.96 -8.80
CA ASP A 2 13.73 7.45 -9.02
C ASP A 2 12.70 8.31 -8.24
N ARG A 3 12.79 9.63 -8.38
CA ARG A 3 11.88 10.60 -7.75
C ARG A 3 11.08 11.35 -8.80
N LEU A 4 9.85 11.74 -8.44
CA LEU A 4 8.98 12.56 -9.28
C LEU A 4 9.66 13.87 -9.68
N ALA A 5 9.64 14.19 -10.98
CA ALA A 5 10.15 15.47 -11.47
C ALA A 5 9.38 16.65 -10.84
N PRO A 6 10.06 17.75 -10.47
CA PRO A 6 9.41 18.90 -9.82
C PRO A 6 8.23 19.48 -10.61
N ALA A 7 8.31 19.47 -11.94
CA ALA A 7 7.27 19.97 -12.81
C ALA A 7 5.95 19.17 -12.77
N LEU A 8 5.98 17.94 -12.22
CA LEU A 8 4.81 17.07 -12.09
C LEU A 8 4.18 17.12 -10.69
N ASP A 9 4.81 17.86 -9.75
CA ASP A 9 4.31 17.98 -8.38
C ASP A 9 2.99 18.74 -8.34
N GLY A 10 1.95 18.13 -7.78
CA GLY A 10 0.59 18.68 -7.76
C GLY A 10 -0.21 18.51 -9.06
N GLY A 11 0.43 18.04 -10.13
CA GLY A 11 -0.22 17.78 -11.41
C GLY A 11 -1.07 16.51 -11.41
N THR A 12 -2.10 16.49 -12.25
CA THR A 12 -2.92 15.29 -12.50
C THR A 12 -2.61 14.75 -13.89
N LEU A 13 -2.29 13.47 -13.95
CA LEU A 13 -2.03 12.78 -15.22
C LEU A 13 -2.55 11.34 -15.21
N TRP A 14 -2.77 10.80 -16.41
CA TRP A 14 -3.08 9.40 -16.59
C TRP A 14 -1.79 8.57 -16.60
N LEU A 15 -1.80 7.50 -15.82
CA LEU A 15 -0.71 6.53 -15.74
C LEU A 15 -1.29 5.11 -15.69
N GLU A 16 -0.47 4.15 -16.01
CA GLU A 16 -0.79 2.72 -15.93
C GLU A 16 0.25 2.04 -15.03
N GLY A 17 -0.19 1.01 -14.31
CA GLY A 17 0.70 0.24 -13.46
C GLY A 17 -0.01 -0.95 -12.84
N ARG A 18 0.77 -1.77 -12.15
CA ARG A 18 0.30 -2.98 -11.46
C ARG A 18 0.30 -2.75 -9.96
N ILE A 19 -0.80 -3.14 -9.30
CA ILE A 19 -0.91 -3.10 -7.84
C ILE A 19 -0.03 -4.20 -7.25
N VAL A 20 0.79 -3.83 -6.27
CA VAL A 20 1.67 -4.75 -5.55
C VAL A 20 1.45 -4.63 -4.04
N GLY A 21 1.70 -5.74 -3.35
CA GLY A 21 1.37 -5.84 -1.94
C GLY A 21 -0.14 -5.88 -1.68
N LEU A 22 -0.52 -5.96 -0.43
CA LEU A 22 -1.92 -5.92 -0.03
C LEU A 22 -2.38 -4.47 0.10
N PRO A 23 -3.52 -4.08 -0.51
CA PRO A 23 -4.12 -2.78 -0.27
C PRO A 23 -4.53 -2.62 1.19
N GLU A 24 -4.18 -1.48 1.77
CA GLU A 24 -4.56 -1.09 3.13
C GLU A 24 -5.85 -0.28 3.09
N HIS A 25 -6.77 -0.52 4.03
CA HIS A 25 -7.99 0.27 4.19
C HIS A 25 -7.84 1.14 5.44
N ALA A 26 -7.81 2.45 5.28
CA ALA A 26 -7.70 3.38 6.38
C ALA A 26 -8.48 4.66 6.08
N GLU A 27 -9.26 5.14 7.06
CA GLU A 27 -9.95 6.44 7.02
C GLU A 27 -10.80 6.68 5.76
N GLY A 28 -11.53 5.65 5.30
CA GLY A 28 -12.40 5.76 4.12
C GLY A 28 -11.64 5.78 2.78
N ALA A 29 -10.35 5.49 2.79
CA ALA A 29 -9.53 5.37 1.60
C ALA A 29 -8.86 4.01 1.52
N GLN A 30 -8.66 3.54 0.30
CA GLN A 30 -7.74 2.44 0.04
C GLN A 30 -6.35 3.02 -0.26
N ARG A 31 -5.32 2.48 0.39
CA ARG A 31 -3.92 2.82 0.12
C ARG A 31 -3.20 1.61 -0.47
N PHE A 32 -2.55 1.80 -1.58
CA PHE A 32 -1.85 0.70 -2.27
C PHE A 32 -0.59 1.19 -2.98
N GLN A 33 0.27 0.26 -3.30
CA GLN A 33 1.48 0.52 -4.07
C GLN A 33 1.26 0.12 -5.52
N LEU A 34 1.82 0.91 -6.43
CA LEU A 34 1.79 0.67 -7.87
C LEU A 34 3.22 0.52 -8.39
N GLU A 35 3.48 -0.56 -9.10
CA GLU A 35 4.74 -0.82 -9.81
C GLU A 35 4.55 -0.88 -11.32
N ASP A 36 5.65 -0.97 -12.06
CA ASP A 36 5.67 -0.96 -13.53
C ASP A 36 4.93 0.25 -14.09
N VAL A 37 5.15 1.41 -13.45
CA VAL A 37 4.42 2.63 -13.73
C VAL A 37 4.86 3.23 -15.06
N SER A 38 3.90 3.51 -15.91
CA SER A 38 4.12 4.15 -17.21
C SER A 38 3.11 5.26 -17.48
N SER A 39 3.54 6.27 -18.23
CA SER A 39 2.67 7.34 -18.73
C SER A 39 3.15 7.79 -20.10
N ARG A 40 2.20 8.10 -20.99
CA ARG A 40 2.52 8.62 -22.34
C ARG A 40 3.07 10.06 -22.31
N ARG A 41 2.86 10.78 -21.21
CA ARG A 41 3.15 12.23 -21.12
C ARG A 41 4.37 12.57 -20.30
N ALA A 42 4.86 11.66 -19.46
CA ALA A 42 5.96 11.95 -18.55
C ALA A 42 6.69 10.68 -18.13
N LYS A 43 7.97 10.81 -17.84
CA LYS A 43 8.73 9.77 -17.14
C LYS A 43 8.36 9.81 -15.66
N LEU A 44 7.93 8.69 -15.13
CA LEU A 44 7.49 8.53 -13.75
C LEU A 44 8.44 7.61 -12.98
N PRO A 45 8.47 7.72 -11.66
CA PRO A 45 9.10 6.73 -10.80
C PRO A 45 8.47 5.35 -11.01
N GLN A 46 9.27 4.29 -10.84
CA GLN A 46 8.80 2.92 -11.04
C GLN A 46 7.80 2.47 -9.99
N ARG A 47 7.88 3.04 -8.77
CA ARG A 47 6.98 2.70 -7.66
C ARG A 47 6.32 3.95 -7.09
N LEU A 48 5.00 3.89 -6.95
CA LEU A 48 4.17 4.95 -6.37
C LEU A 48 3.37 4.40 -5.19
N ARG A 49 3.09 5.24 -4.18
CA ARG A 49 2.08 4.96 -3.15
C ARG A 49 0.88 5.85 -3.36
N LEU A 50 -0.27 5.25 -3.61
CA LEU A 50 -1.50 5.94 -3.99
C LEU A 50 -2.60 5.73 -2.95
N GLY A 51 -3.42 6.77 -2.75
CA GLY A 51 -4.67 6.69 -2.02
C GLY A 51 -5.85 6.84 -2.97
N TRP A 52 -6.91 6.06 -2.79
CA TRP A 52 -8.15 6.17 -3.53
C TRP A 52 -9.32 6.27 -2.58
N TYR A 53 -9.96 7.43 -2.56
CA TYR A 53 -11.18 7.69 -1.81
C TYR A 53 -12.38 7.36 -2.71
N ASP A 54 -13.40 6.72 -2.17
CA ASP A 54 -14.64 6.38 -2.88
C ASP A 54 -14.46 5.60 -4.20
N GLY A 55 -13.32 4.92 -4.35
CA GLY A 55 -13.03 4.07 -5.50
C GLY A 55 -13.54 2.64 -5.31
N PRO A 56 -13.58 1.85 -6.40
CA PRO A 56 -13.84 0.43 -6.31
C PRO A 56 -12.73 -0.27 -5.51
N GLU A 57 -13.05 -1.41 -4.92
CA GLU A 57 -12.05 -2.24 -4.25
C GLU A 57 -10.97 -2.68 -5.25
N VAL A 58 -9.71 -2.54 -4.87
CA VAL A 58 -8.56 -2.92 -5.69
C VAL A 58 -7.82 -4.09 -5.05
N HIS A 59 -7.24 -4.95 -5.90
CA HIS A 59 -6.57 -6.18 -5.46
C HIS A 59 -5.13 -6.25 -5.96
N ALA A 60 -4.28 -6.93 -5.19
CA ALA A 60 -2.90 -7.17 -5.57
C ALA A 60 -2.82 -7.92 -6.92
N GLY A 61 -1.92 -7.50 -7.80
CA GLY A 61 -1.70 -8.08 -9.12
C GLY A 61 -2.58 -7.50 -10.24
N GLU A 62 -3.59 -6.72 -9.92
CA GLU A 62 -4.39 -6.02 -10.93
C GLU A 62 -3.57 -4.95 -11.65
N ARG A 63 -3.85 -4.78 -12.94
CA ARG A 63 -3.30 -3.69 -13.75
C ARG A 63 -4.38 -2.64 -14.00
N TRP A 64 -4.09 -1.42 -13.58
CA TRP A 64 -5.01 -0.30 -13.65
C TRP A 64 -4.45 0.83 -14.49
N ARG A 65 -5.35 1.54 -15.18
CA ARG A 65 -5.11 2.87 -15.74
C ARG A 65 -5.79 3.90 -14.85
N LEU A 66 -5.01 4.79 -14.26
CA LEU A 66 -5.44 5.68 -13.20
C LEU A 66 -5.17 7.15 -13.55
N ALA A 67 -6.12 8.02 -13.29
CA ALA A 67 -5.91 9.47 -13.25
C ALA A 67 -5.46 9.85 -11.85
N VAL A 68 -4.22 10.28 -11.67
CA VAL A 68 -3.61 10.50 -10.36
C VAL A 68 -3.10 11.92 -10.23
N LYS A 69 -3.50 12.60 -9.14
CA LYS A 69 -2.84 13.84 -8.69
C LYS A 69 -1.59 13.45 -7.92
N LEU A 70 -0.44 13.63 -8.55
CA LEU A 70 0.86 13.23 -7.99
C LEU A 70 1.41 14.28 -7.04
N LYS A 71 2.15 13.81 -6.04
CA LYS A 71 2.91 14.63 -5.11
C LYS A 71 4.29 14.05 -4.91
N ARG A 72 5.29 14.91 -4.80
CA ARG A 72 6.63 14.51 -4.38
C ARG A 72 6.59 14.06 -2.93
N PRO A 73 7.33 13.00 -2.56
CA PRO A 73 7.52 12.65 -1.16
C PRO A 73 8.06 13.85 -0.41
N ARG A 74 7.34 14.29 0.60
CA ARG A 74 7.77 15.35 1.54
C ARG A 74 7.45 14.84 2.94
N GLY A 75 8.46 14.65 3.76
CA GLY A 75 8.32 14.40 5.19
C GLY A 75 8.26 15.72 5.94
N LEU A 76 7.35 15.83 6.92
CA LEU A 76 7.52 16.80 7.99
C LEU A 76 8.64 16.23 8.87
N VAL A 77 9.78 16.91 8.91
CA VAL A 77 10.88 16.54 9.80
C VAL A 77 10.43 16.87 11.23
N ASN A 78 9.91 15.86 11.91
CA ASN A 78 9.62 15.97 13.34
C ASN A 78 10.81 15.35 14.09
N PRO A 79 11.60 16.11 14.85
CA PRO A 79 12.85 15.62 15.46
C PRO A 79 12.70 14.37 16.33
N HIS A 80 11.49 14.04 16.76
CA HIS A 80 11.16 12.88 17.59
C HIS A 80 10.02 12.01 17.02
N GLY A 81 9.64 12.20 15.73
CA GLY A 81 8.56 11.50 15.08
C GLY A 81 9.05 10.53 13.99
N PHE A 82 8.12 9.75 13.47
CA PHE A 82 8.37 8.84 12.34
C PHE A 82 8.78 9.63 11.09
N ASP A 83 9.97 9.36 10.56
CA ASP A 83 10.45 9.95 9.30
C ASP A 83 9.80 9.25 8.11
N TYR A 84 8.66 9.81 7.69
CA TYR A 84 7.89 9.29 6.58
C TYR A 84 8.64 9.38 5.25
N GLU A 85 9.48 10.40 5.04
CA GLU A 85 10.26 10.53 3.80
C GLU A 85 11.36 9.47 3.73
N ALA A 86 12.08 9.24 4.82
CA ALA A 86 13.08 8.18 4.90
C ALA A 86 12.45 6.79 4.70
N TRP A 87 11.27 6.57 5.26
CA TRP A 87 10.52 5.33 5.06
C TRP A 87 10.11 5.13 3.59
N LEU A 88 9.56 6.15 2.92
CA LEU A 88 9.23 6.10 1.49
C LEU A 88 10.46 5.81 0.65
N LEU A 89 11.59 6.42 0.99
CA LEU A 89 12.86 6.21 0.30
C LEU A 89 13.36 4.76 0.47
N ALA A 90 13.29 4.22 1.68
CA ALA A 90 13.64 2.83 1.96
C ALA A 90 12.79 1.85 1.14
N GLN A 91 11.51 2.15 0.96
CA GLN A 91 10.57 1.39 0.12
C GLN A 91 10.72 1.69 -1.39
N ARG A 92 11.68 2.54 -1.79
CA ARG A 92 11.88 2.99 -3.18
C ARG A 92 10.64 3.65 -3.81
N ILE A 93 9.80 4.29 -2.99
CA ILE A 93 8.60 5.00 -3.46
C ILE A 93 9.03 6.39 -3.92
N GLY A 94 8.98 6.62 -5.22
CA GLY A 94 9.44 7.87 -5.85
C GLY A 94 8.39 8.98 -5.89
N ALA A 95 7.11 8.65 -5.68
CA ALA A 95 6.02 9.61 -5.54
C ALA A 95 4.84 9.04 -4.76
N THR A 96 4.03 9.94 -4.21
CA THR A 96 2.72 9.65 -3.65
C THR A 96 1.63 10.31 -4.49
N GLY A 97 0.36 9.97 -4.27
CA GLY A 97 -0.72 10.63 -4.99
C GLY A 97 -2.10 10.17 -4.57
N ASN A 98 -3.10 10.91 -5.06
CA ASN A 98 -4.51 10.58 -4.89
C ASN A 98 -5.12 10.24 -6.24
N VAL A 99 -5.77 9.09 -6.32
CA VAL A 99 -6.51 8.66 -7.51
C VAL A 99 -7.81 9.45 -7.61
N LYS A 100 -8.11 9.94 -8.80
CA LYS A 100 -9.34 10.68 -9.13
C LYS A 100 -10.32 9.86 -9.95
N ALA A 101 -9.78 8.98 -10.80
CA ALA A 101 -10.56 8.05 -11.61
C ALA A 101 -9.67 6.87 -12.02
N GLY A 102 -10.27 5.73 -12.32
CA GLY A 102 -9.53 4.55 -12.74
C GLY A 102 -10.35 3.62 -13.62
N GLN A 103 -9.63 2.84 -14.40
CA GLN A 103 -10.16 1.78 -15.24
C GLN A 103 -9.30 0.54 -15.06
N LEU A 104 -9.93 -0.57 -14.67
CA LEU A 104 -9.27 -1.87 -14.63
C LEU A 104 -8.90 -2.29 -16.05
N GLN A 105 -7.61 -2.55 -16.27
CA GLN A 105 -7.10 -3.01 -17.56
C GLN A 105 -6.96 -4.53 -17.59
N GLN A 106 -6.50 -5.09 -16.48
CA GLN A 106 -6.29 -6.52 -16.37
C GLN A 106 -6.57 -6.95 -14.92
N PRO A 107 -7.42 -7.97 -14.71
CA PRO A 107 -7.67 -8.51 -13.39
C PRO A 107 -6.44 -9.19 -12.81
N ALA A 108 -6.42 -9.36 -11.49
CA ALA A 108 -5.38 -10.09 -10.80
C ALA A 108 -5.29 -11.53 -11.30
N GLY A 109 -4.06 -12.02 -11.46
CA GLY A 109 -3.80 -13.40 -11.86
C GLY A 109 -2.64 -14.02 -11.07
N GLY A 110 -2.57 -15.34 -11.05
CA GLY A 110 -1.47 -16.07 -10.43
C GLY A 110 -1.42 -15.97 -8.90
N THR A 111 -0.19 -15.91 -8.35
CA THR A 111 0.07 -15.94 -6.90
C THR A 111 -0.43 -14.72 -6.14
N ALA A 112 -0.60 -13.56 -6.78
CA ALA A 112 -1.13 -12.36 -6.14
C ALA A 112 -2.60 -12.54 -5.72
N SER A 113 -3.40 -13.21 -6.55
CA SER A 113 -4.82 -13.48 -6.28
C SER A 113 -5.03 -14.42 -5.09
N TRP A 114 -4.14 -15.40 -4.84
CA TRP A 114 -4.33 -16.32 -3.71
C TRP A 114 -4.05 -15.67 -2.35
N ARG A 115 -3.14 -14.69 -2.28
CA ARG A 115 -2.88 -13.96 -1.04
C ARG A 115 -4.08 -13.13 -0.62
N ASP A 116 -4.72 -12.45 -1.56
CA ASP A 116 -5.97 -11.73 -1.31
C ASP A 116 -7.09 -12.69 -0.89
N ALA A 117 -7.26 -13.79 -1.60
CA ALA A 117 -8.27 -14.81 -1.25
C ALA A 117 -8.00 -15.41 0.15
N LEU A 118 -6.72 -15.66 0.49
CA LEU A 118 -6.33 -16.15 1.81
C LEU A 118 -6.60 -15.11 2.90
N ARG A 119 -6.27 -13.84 2.63
CA ARG A 119 -6.58 -12.71 3.54
C ARG A 119 -8.07 -12.65 3.85
N GLU A 120 -8.91 -12.60 2.82
CA GLU A 120 -10.36 -12.59 3.01
C GLU A 120 -10.86 -13.80 3.80
N ARG A 121 -10.33 -14.98 3.51
CA ARG A 121 -10.69 -16.20 4.22
C ARG A 121 -10.28 -16.16 5.69
N LEU A 122 -9.09 -15.63 6.00
CA LEU A 122 -8.64 -15.46 7.37
C LEU A 122 -9.49 -14.44 8.13
N LEU A 123 -9.82 -13.30 7.50
CA LEU A 123 -10.64 -12.26 8.14
C LEU A 123 -12.10 -12.72 8.37
N ARG A 124 -12.62 -13.60 7.54
CA ARG A 124 -13.97 -14.22 7.71
C ARG A 124 -13.97 -15.41 8.68
N ALA A 125 -12.81 -15.93 9.04
CA ALA A 125 -12.74 -17.10 9.93
C ALA A 125 -13.22 -16.73 11.35
N PRO A 126 -13.98 -17.64 12.04
CA PRO A 126 -14.41 -17.41 13.42
C PRO A 126 -13.23 -17.59 14.40
N ALA A 127 -12.29 -16.68 14.37
CA ALA A 127 -11.05 -16.73 15.14
C ALA A 127 -11.14 -16.00 16.49
N GLN A 128 -12.32 -15.91 17.08
CA GLN A 128 -12.55 -15.28 18.40
C GLN A 128 -11.94 -13.87 18.51
N GLY A 129 -12.07 -13.04 17.46
CA GLY A 129 -11.51 -11.69 17.42
C GLY A 129 -10.01 -11.62 17.07
N ARG A 130 -9.34 -12.76 16.80
CA ARG A 130 -7.89 -12.81 16.51
C ARG A 130 -7.56 -12.91 15.02
N ALA A 131 -8.56 -12.78 14.14
CA ALA A 131 -8.38 -12.90 12.70
C ALA A 131 -7.33 -11.91 12.16
N GLY A 132 -7.35 -10.66 12.65
CA GLY A 132 -6.35 -9.63 12.29
C GLY A 132 -4.92 -10.03 12.69
N ALA A 133 -4.74 -10.55 13.90
CA ALA A 133 -3.44 -11.01 14.38
C ALA A 133 -2.90 -12.19 13.56
N ILE A 134 -3.77 -13.12 13.17
CA ILE A 134 -3.40 -14.26 12.31
C ILE A 134 -3.02 -13.77 10.92
N ALA A 135 -3.78 -12.83 10.33
CA ALA A 135 -3.47 -12.24 9.04
C ALA A 135 -2.12 -11.50 9.08
N ALA A 136 -1.85 -10.75 10.15
CA ALA A 136 -0.59 -10.06 10.36
C ALA A 136 0.60 -11.04 10.40
N LEU A 137 0.47 -12.15 11.12
CA LEU A 137 1.53 -13.15 11.24
C LEU A 137 1.73 -13.96 9.95
N VAL A 138 0.64 -14.34 9.26
CA VAL A 138 0.72 -15.23 8.08
C VAL A 138 1.01 -14.45 6.80
N LEU A 139 0.44 -13.26 6.65
CA LEU A 139 0.52 -12.47 5.42
C LEU A 139 1.37 -11.20 5.55
N GLY A 140 1.78 -10.83 6.77
CA GLY A 140 2.38 -9.53 7.05
C GLY A 140 1.38 -8.37 6.91
N ASP A 141 0.08 -8.64 6.99
CA ASP A 141 -0.98 -7.66 6.88
C ASP A 141 -1.44 -7.22 8.28
N ASP A 142 -0.93 -6.09 8.73
CA ASP A 142 -1.23 -5.50 10.03
C ASP A 142 -2.49 -4.60 10.05
N SER A 143 -3.13 -4.43 8.90
CA SER A 143 -4.32 -3.57 8.75
C SER A 143 -5.52 -3.98 9.60
N GLY A 144 -5.57 -5.26 10.00
CA GLY A 144 -6.61 -5.82 10.87
C GLY A 144 -6.28 -5.76 12.37
N LEU A 145 -5.15 -5.19 12.79
CA LEU A 145 -4.77 -5.04 14.18
C LEU A 145 -5.40 -3.81 14.80
N SER A 146 -6.05 -3.99 15.95
CA SER A 146 -6.56 -2.88 16.76
C SER A 146 -5.44 -2.20 17.56
N SER A 147 -5.71 -1.00 18.08
CA SER A 147 -4.78 -0.31 18.99
C SER A 147 -4.46 -1.15 20.24
N ALA A 148 -5.44 -1.94 20.71
CA ALA A 148 -5.25 -2.85 21.84
C ALA A 148 -4.31 -4.00 21.49
N ASP A 149 -4.41 -4.56 20.27
CA ASP A 149 -3.48 -5.61 19.81
C ASP A 149 -2.06 -5.07 19.71
N TRP A 150 -1.90 -3.85 19.16
CA TRP A 150 -0.60 -3.18 19.11
C TRP A 150 0.00 -2.96 20.51
N GLN A 151 -0.80 -2.55 21.49
CA GLN A 151 -0.34 -2.39 22.87
C GLN A 151 0.16 -3.72 23.44
N VAL A 152 -0.60 -4.80 23.27
CA VAL A 152 -0.18 -6.15 23.73
C VAL A 152 1.13 -6.58 23.06
N LEU A 153 1.28 -6.36 21.75
CA LEU A 153 2.51 -6.71 21.04
C LEU A 153 3.72 -5.91 21.53
N GLN A 154 3.53 -4.64 21.87
CA GLN A 154 4.58 -3.78 22.45
C GLN A 154 4.95 -4.22 23.86
N ASP A 155 3.96 -4.44 24.73
CA ASP A 155 4.16 -4.85 26.13
C ASP A 155 4.83 -6.21 26.25
N THR A 156 4.56 -7.12 25.31
CA THR A 156 5.17 -8.45 25.25
C THR A 156 6.49 -8.49 24.47
N GLY A 157 6.90 -7.39 23.84
CA GLY A 157 8.09 -7.32 23.00
C GLY A 157 8.01 -8.17 21.71
N THR A 158 6.80 -8.60 21.31
CA THR A 158 6.60 -9.51 20.15
C THR A 158 6.37 -8.77 18.82
N VAL A 159 6.43 -7.43 18.80
CA VAL A 159 6.31 -6.64 17.58
C VAL A 159 7.26 -7.10 16.48
N HIS A 160 8.47 -7.54 16.84
CA HIS A 160 9.47 -8.01 15.88
C HIS A 160 9.02 -9.25 15.10
N LEU A 161 8.13 -10.09 15.65
CA LEU A 161 7.61 -11.27 14.96
C LEU A 161 6.75 -10.88 13.74
N LEU A 162 6.01 -9.78 13.84
CA LEU A 162 5.21 -9.27 12.72
C LEU A 162 6.09 -8.72 11.59
N VAL A 163 7.17 -8.04 11.95
CA VAL A 163 8.10 -7.44 10.98
C VAL A 163 8.87 -8.51 10.22
N ILE A 164 9.31 -9.57 10.90
CA ILE A 164 10.13 -10.64 10.30
C ILE A 164 9.28 -11.60 9.46
N SER A 165 8.09 -11.99 9.92
CA SER A 165 7.24 -12.96 9.22
C SER A 165 6.68 -12.45 7.90
N GLY A 166 6.38 -11.14 7.80
CA GLY A 166 5.85 -10.54 6.59
C GLY A 166 6.85 -10.29 5.45
N GLN A 167 8.16 -10.36 5.73
CA GLN A 167 9.21 -10.08 4.73
C GLN A 167 9.72 -11.32 3.97
N HIS A 168 9.38 -12.52 4.40
CA HIS A 168 9.97 -13.76 3.88
C HIS A 168 9.01 -14.64 3.05
N ILE A 169 7.82 -14.13 2.66
CA ILE A 169 6.86 -14.89 1.85
C ILE A 169 6.59 -14.19 0.53
#